data_2101da74f054777bb6b4cc8204c4c7b0
#
_entry.id   2101da74f054777bb6b4cc8204c4c7b0
#
_cell.length_a   1.000
_cell.length_b   1.000
_cell.length_c   1.000
_cell.angle_alpha   90.00
_cell.angle_beta   90.00
_cell.angle_gamma   90.00
#
_symmetry.space_group_name_H-M   'P 1'
#
loop_
_entity.id
_entity.type
_entity.pdbx_description
1 polymer ?
#
loop_
_entity_poly.entity_id
_entity_poly.type
_entity_poly.pdbx_seq_one_letter_code
_entity_poly.pdbx_strand_id
1 'polypeptide(L)'
;MKWYETWFDSKYYHILYKNRNHKEAEKFIDNLILKLKINTNHKILDVGCGRGRHCIYFNKLGFEVTGIDLSKKSIDFAKKNETNSLKFFVHDMRKDFANEKYDIATNLFTSFGYFQNEIDNQKTINAINNNLKIGGVLILDFM
;
A
#
# COMPACT_ATOMS: atom_id res chain seq x y z
N MET A 1 -12.44 21.51 2.43
CA MET A 1 -12.09 20.24 3.09
C MET A 1 -11.51 19.27 2.08
N LYS A 2 -10.46 18.63 2.43
CA LYS A 2 -9.84 17.65 1.55
C LYS A 2 -10.67 16.37 1.58
N TRP A 3 -10.75 15.68 0.44
CA TRP A 3 -11.56 14.47 0.30
C TRP A 3 -11.16 13.36 1.29
N TYR A 4 -9.86 13.23 1.57
CA TYR A 4 -9.37 12.20 2.47
C TYR A 4 -9.78 12.43 3.93
N GLU A 5 -9.96 13.69 4.34
CA GLU A 5 -10.44 14.01 5.69
C GLU A 5 -11.85 13.48 5.89
N THR A 6 -12.71 13.69 4.89
CA THR A 6 -14.08 13.18 4.91
C THR A 6 -14.10 11.66 4.94
N TRP A 7 -13.20 11.01 4.18
CA TRP A 7 -13.12 9.56 4.14
C TRP A 7 -12.81 8.96 5.51
N PHE A 8 -11.77 9.49 6.18
CA PHE A 8 -11.34 8.94 7.46
C PHE A 8 -12.33 9.17 8.58
N ASP A 9 -13.18 10.17 8.45
CA ASP A 9 -14.26 10.43 9.41
C ASP A 9 -15.53 9.66 9.07
N SER A 10 -15.54 8.90 7.97
CA SER A 10 -16.75 8.23 7.55
C SER A 10 -17.08 7.04 8.45
N LYS A 11 -18.37 6.86 8.66
CA LYS A 11 -18.95 5.75 9.39
C LYS A 11 -18.59 4.40 8.78
N TYR A 12 -18.50 4.33 7.45
CA TYR A 12 -18.15 3.12 6.73
C TYR A 12 -16.72 2.68 6.98
N TYR A 13 -15.81 3.61 7.06
CA TYR A 13 -14.42 3.32 7.38
C TYR A 13 -14.31 2.51 8.66
N HIS A 14 -14.95 2.98 9.73
CA HIS A 14 -14.88 2.33 11.04
C HIS A 14 -15.51 0.94 11.04
N ILE A 15 -16.67 0.79 10.41
CA ILE A 15 -17.38 -0.48 10.38
C ILE A 15 -16.64 -1.53 9.60
N LEU A 16 -16.21 -1.18 8.38
CA LEU A 16 -15.55 -2.14 7.50
C LEU A 16 -14.17 -2.52 8.01
N TYR A 17 -13.42 -1.55 8.52
CA TYR A 17 -12.11 -1.82 9.08
C TYR A 17 -12.17 -2.80 10.25
N LYS A 18 -13.14 -2.61 11.12
CA LYS A 18 -13.31 -3.43 12.31
C LYS A 18 -13.48 -4.92 12.03
N ASN A 19 -14.09 -5.24 10.89
CA ASN A 19 -14.39 -6.61 10.51
C ASN A 19 -13.36 -7.23 9.58
N ARG A 20 -12.29 -6.51 9.25
CA ARG A 20 -11.27 -7.01 8.33
C ARG A 20 -10.39 -8.05 8.99
N ASN A 21 -10.25 -9.20 8.31
CA ASN A 21 -9.37 -10.28 8.72
C ASN A 21 -8.57 -10.79 7.49
N HIS A 22 -7.76 -11.82 7.68
CA HIS A 22 -6.92 -12.37 6.60
C HIS A 22 -7.71 -12.78 5.38
N LYS A 23 -8.83 -13.47 5.56
CA LYS A 23 -9.64 -13.93 4.44
C LYS A 23 -10.26 -12.78 3.67
N GLU A 24 -10.73 -11.77 4.38
CA GLU A 24 -11.31 -10.60 3.74
C GLU A 24 -10.26 -9.79 2.99
N ALA A 25 -9.06 -9.68 3.55
CA ALA A 25 -7.96 -9.00 2.89
C ALA A 25 -7.59 -9.70 1.59
N GLU A 26 -7.50 -11.02 1.61
CA GLU A 26 -7.19 -11.81 0.41
C GLU A 26 -8.28 -11.67 -0.63
N LYS A 27 -9.53 -11.73 -0.21
CA LYS A 27 -10.67 -11.57 -1.09
C LYS A 27 -10.71 -10.18 -1.73
N PHE A 28 -10.38 -9.17 -0.96
CA PHE A 28 -10.28 -7.79 -1.44
C PHE A 28 -9.23 -7.69 -2.55
N ILE A 29 -8.06 -8.26 -2.32
CA ILE A 29 -6.97 -8.29 -3.30
C ILE A 29 -7.37 -9.05 -4.55
N ASP A 30 -8.00 -10.23 -4.40
CA ASP A 30 -8.46 -11.02 -5.54
C ASP A 30 -9.42 -10.21 -6.40
N ASN A 31 -10.35 -9.50 -5.77
CA ASN A 31 -11.31 -8.65 -6.48
C ASN A 31 -10.64 -7.48 -7.19
N LEU A 32 -9.63 -6.86 -6.56
CA LEU A 32 -8.87 -5.78 -7.19
C LEU A 32 -8.17 -6.25 -8.46
N ILE A 33 -7.53 -7.41 -8.38
CA ILE A 33 -6.81 -7.98 -9.52
C ILE A 33 -7.77 -8.21 -10.68
N LEU A 34 -8.94 -8.77 -10.41
CA LEU A 34 -9.95 -9.03 -11.44
C LEU A 34 -10.50 -7.73 -12.05
N LYS A 35 -10.87 -6.78 -11.21
CA LYS A 35 -11.49 -5.52 -11.67
C LYS A 35 -10.52 -4.65 -12.45
N LEU A 36 -9.28 -4.57 -12.01
CA LEU A 36 -8.28 -3.73 -12.64
C LEU A 36 -7.46 -4.45 -13.70
N LYS A 37 -7.74 -5.74 -13.92
CA LYS A 37 -7.02 -6.57 -14.89
C LYS A 37 -5.51 -6.52 -14.67
N ILE A 38 -5.11 -6.60 -13.41
CA ILE A 38 -3.68 -6.61 -13.03
C ILE A 38 -3.10 -7.97 -13.35
N ASN A 39 -1.92 -7.99 -13.95
CA ASN A 39 -1.22 -9.25 -14.26
C ASN A 39 0.14 -9.29 -13.58
N THR A 40 0.75 -10.47 -13.55
CA THR A 40 2.00 -10.71 -12.81
C THR A 40 3.23 -10.00 -13.38
N ASN A 41 3.13 -9.37 -14.54
CA ASN A 41 4.19 -8.52 -15.07
C ASN A 41 4.22 -7.15 -14.39
N HIS A 42 3.19 -6.81 -13.65
CA HIS A 42 3.13 -5.53 -12.95
C HIS A 42 3.90 -5.60 -11.64
N LYS A 43 4.68 -4.56 -11.36
CA LYS A 43 5.42 -4.41 -10.10
C LYS A 43 4.61 -3.58 -9.13
N ILE A 44 4.54 -4.03 -7.89
CA ILE A 44 3.71 -3.42 -6.85
C ILE A 44 4.58 -2.82 -5.76
N LEU A 45 4.28 -1.58 -5.38
CA LEU A 45 4.83 -0.91 -4.20
C LEU A 45 3.70 -0.76 -3.18
N ASP A 46 3.84 -1.39 -2.02
CA ASP A 46 2.87 -1.24 -0.94
C ASP A 46 3.38 -0.22 0.07
N VAL A 47 2.72 0.93 0.12
CA VAL A 47 3.11 2.06 0.95
C VAL A 47 2.41 1.95 2.30
N GLY A 48 3.19 1.95 3.38
CA GLY A 48 2.63 1.71 4.71
C GLY A 48 2.27 0.25 4.90
N CYS A 49 3.18 -0.65 4.54
CA CYS A 49 2.90 -2.08 4.46
C CYS A 49 2.75 -2.79 5.81
N GLY A 50 3.19 -2.17 6.91
CA GLY A 50 3.18 -2.81 8.21
C GLY A 50 4.02 -4.08 8.22
N ARG A 51 3.44 -5.17 8.70
CA ARG A 51 4.12 -6.48 8.75
C ARG A 51 4.11 -7.23 7.42
N GLY A 52 3.58 -6.62 6.37
CA GLY A 52 3.68 -7.15 5.03
C GLY A 52 2.63 -8.17 4.62
N ARG A 53 1.52 -8.27 5.34
CA ARG A 53 0.47 -9.26 5.05
C ARG A 53 0.00 -9.21 3.60
N HIS A 54 -0.31 -8.02 3.10
CA HIS A 54 -0.78 -7.85 1.71
C HIS A 54 0.32 -8.13 0.71
N CYS A 55 1.54 -7.68 1.03
CA CYS A 55 2.71 -7.94 0.18
C CYS A 55 2.94 -9.42 0.00
N ILE A 56 2.86 -10.18 1.09
CA ILE A 56 3.05 -11.63 1.07
C ILE A 56 2.00 -12.28 0.17
N TYR A 57 0.76 -11.85 0.29
CA TYR A 57 -0.32 -12.40 -0.52
C TYR A 57 -0.14 -12.09 -2.01
N PHE A 58 0.15 -10.83 -2.36
CA PHE A 58 0.45 -10.47 -3.74
C PHE A 58 1.61 -11.30 -4.30
N ASN A 59 2.64 -11.50 -3.49
CA ASN A 59 3.81 -12.28 -3.92
C ASN A 59 3.46 -13.74 -4.14
N LYS A 60 2.60 -14.31 -3.31
CA LYS A 60 2.09 -15.68 -3.50
C LYS A 60 1.34 -15.83 -4.81
N LEU A 61 0.69 -14.77 -5.26
CA LEU A 61 -0.03 -14.76 -6.54
C LEU A 61 0.88 -14.54 -7.74
N GLY A 62 2.18 -14.35 -7.51
CA GLY A 62 3.17 -14.25 -8.57
C GLY A 62 3.68 -12.85 -8.87
N PHE A 63 3.27 -11.84 -8.10
CA PHE A 63 3.71 -10.46 -8.33
C PHE A 63 5.08 -10.18 -7.70
N GLU A 64 5.84 -9.29 -8.31
CA GLU A 64 7.02 -8.72 -7.68
C GLU A 64 6.56 -7.55 -6.79
N VAL A 65 6.90 -7.59 -5.52
CA VAL A 65 6.36 -6.66 -4.52
C VAL A 65 7.46 -6.06 -3.66
N THR A 66 7.36 -4.76 -3.42
CA THR A 66 8.17 -4.05 -2.45
C THR A 66 7.24 -3.40 -1.42
N GLY A 67 7.51 -3.63 -0.15
CA GLY A 67 6.77 -2.98 0.93
C GLY A 67 7.65 -1.97 1.65
N ILE A 68 7.09 -0.81 1.95
CA ILE A 68 7.77 0.22 2.74
C ILE A 68 6.91 0.62 3.93
N ASP A 69 7.56 0.89 5.05
CA ASP A 69 6.90 1.37 6.26
C ASP A 69 7.91 2.10 7.13
N LEU A 70 7.43 3.07 7.88
CA LEU A 70 8.28 3.84 8.79
C LEU A 70 8.70 3.03 10.01
N SER A 71 7.92 2.04 10.39
CA SER A 71 8.16 1.22 11.58
C SER A 71 9.23 0.17 11.34
N LYS A 72 10.40 0.38 11.93
CA LYS A 72 11.48 -0.60 11.86
C LYS A 72 11.06 -1.96 12.42
N LYS A 73 10.29 -1.96 13.51
CA LYS A 73 9.81 -3.18 14.14
C LYS A 73 8.93 -4.00 13.19
N SER A 74 8.01 -3.33 12.51
CA SER A 74 7.13 -3.98 11.54
C SER A 74 7.93 -4.53 10.35
N ILE A 75 8.87 -3.75 9.84
CA ILE A 75 9.70 -4.16 8.71
C ILE A 75 10.60 -5.34 9.10
N ASP A 76 11.19 -5.33 10.27
CA ASP A 76 12.01 -6.45 10.74
C ASP A 76 11.18 -7.75 10.80
N PHE A 77 9.93 -7.65 11.22
CA PHE A 77 9.02 -8.79 11.21
C PHE A 77 8.71 -9.24 9.77
N ALA A 78 8.39 -8.29 8.90
CA ALA A 78 8.04 -8.58 7.50
C ALA A 78 9.20 -9.23 6.75
N LYS A 79 10.43 -8.82 7.03
CA LYS A 79 11.64 -9.33 6.36
C LYS A 79 11.84 -10.82 6.50
N LYS A 80 11.25 -11.46 7.50
CA LYS A 80 11.30 -12.91 7.65
C LYS A 80 10.68 -13.63 6.46
N ASN A 81 9.87 -12.95 5.69
CA ASN A 81 9.16 -13.51 4.54
C ASN A 81 9.74 -13.07 3.20
N GLU A 82 10.86 -12.35 3.19
CA GLU A 82 11.48 -11.90 1.94
C GLU A 82 11.84 -13.05 1.02
N THR A 83 11.67 -12.82 -0.28
CA THR A 83 12.07 -13.72 -1.34
C THR A 83 12.83 -12.91 -2.40
N ASN A 84 13.18 -13.54 -3.51
CA ASN A 84 13.81 -12.82 -4.62
C ASN A 84 12.87 -11.76 -5.22
N SER A 85 11.57 -11.93 -5.09
CA SER A 85 10.56 -11.03 -5.64
C SER A 85 9.71 -10.32 -4.59
N LEU A 86 10.11 -10.42 -3.31
CA LEU A 86 9.42 -9.75 -2.21
C LEU A 86 10.45 -9.13 -1.28
N LYS A 87 10.45 -7.79 -1.21
CA LYS A 87 11.41 -7.04 -0.41
C LYS A 87 10.71 -6.03 0.47
N PHE A 88 11.33 -5.72 1.62
CA PHE A 88 10.80 -4.75 2.58
C PHE A 88 11.88 -3.77 3.01
N PHE A 89 11.49 -2.49 3.16
CA PHE A 89 12.42 -1.44 3.56
C PHE A 89 11.77 -0.47 4.54
N VAL A 90 12.54 -0.02 5.52
CA VAL A 90 12.14 1.09 6.38
C VAL A 90 12.23 2.37 5.55
N HIS A 91 11.12 3.07 5.37
CA HIS A 91 11.10 4.30 4.58
C HIS A 91 9.89 5.16 4.96
N ASP A 92 10.13 6.47 4.95
CA ASP A 92 9.07 7.45 5.19
C ASP A 92 8.29 7.68 3.89
N MET A 93 6.98 7.38 3.91
CA MET A 93 6.14 7.49 2.72
C MET A 93 6.01 8.92 2.17
N ARG A 94 6.42 9.93 2.93
CA ARG A 94 6.44 11.33 2.47
C ARG A 94 7.61 11.64 1.55
N LYS A 95 8.54 10.72 1.40
CA LYS A 95 9.77 10.88 0.60
C LYS A 95 9.77 9.90 -0.55
N ASP A 96 10.37 10.31 -1.66
CA ASP A 96 10.54 9.43 -2.81
C ASP A 96 11.31 8.19 -2.39
N PHE A 97 10.89 7.03 -2.90
CA PHE A 97 11.54 5.77 -2.61
C PHE A 97 12.35 5.30 -3.82
N ALA A 98 13.67 5.23 -3.67
CA ALA A 98 14.58 4.69 -4.68
C ALA A 98 14.38 5.27 -6.09
N ASN A 99 15.18 4.83 -7.04
CA ASN A 99 15.08 5.24 -8.44
C ASN A 99 14.19 4.31 -9.27
N GLU A 100 13.58 3.34 -8.61
CA GLU A 100 12.74 2.36 -9.28
C GLU A 100 11.33 2.87 -9.44
N LYS A 101 10.68 2.46 -10.54
CA LYS A 101 9.29 2.81 -10.83
C LYS A 101 8.41 1.57 -10.78
N TYR A 102 7.19 1.77 -10.32
CA TYR A 102 6.22 0.70 -10.13
C TYR A 102 4.99 0.91 -11.01
N ASP A 103 4.36 -0.19 -11.36
CA ASP A 103 3.10 -0.15 -12.13
C ASP A 103 1.93 0.19 -11.24
N ILE A 104 1.97 -0.28 -10.00
CA ILE A 104 0.88 -0.14 -9.05
C ILE A 104 1.47 0.24 -7.71
N ALA A 105 0.90 1.25 -7.08
CA ALA A 105 1.16 1.56 -5.69
C ALA A 105 -0.11 1.28 -4.91
N THR A 106 0.02 0.61 -3.78
CA THR A 106 -1.10 0.34 -2.89
C THR A 106 -0.86 1.02 -1.56
N ASN A 107 -1.93 1.53 -0.96
CA ASN A 107 -1.91 2.04 0.40
C ASN A 107 -3.18 1.50 1.06
N LEU A 108 -3.05 0.31 1.63
CA LEU A 108 -4.18 -0.48 2.09
C LEU A 108 -4.33 -0.37 3.60
N PHE A 109 -5.58 -0.26 4.04
CA PHE A 109 -5.95 -0.27 5.45
C PHE A 109 -5.29 0.84 6.26
N THR A 110 -5.60 2.08 5.89
CA THR A 110 -5.51 3.23 6.77
C THR A 110 -4.18 3.96 6.92
N SER A 111 -3.17 3.67 6.12
CA SER A 111 -1.93 4.42 6.25
C SER A 111 -2.03 5.85 5.74
N PHE A 112 -2.81 6.07 4.68
CA PHE A 112 -2.97 7.40 4.10
C PHE A 112 -3.91 8.25 4.97
N GLY A 113 -3.57 9.53 5.12
CA GLY A 113 -4.35 10.43 5.97
C GLY A 113 -3.95 10.37 7.44
N TYR A 114 -2.94 9.58 7.75
CA TYR A 114 -2.41 9.47 9.11
C TYR A 114 -1.80 10.78 9.59
N PHE A 115 -1.34 11.61 8.66
CA PHE A 115 -0.73 12.90 8.99
C PHE A 115 -1.82 13.94 9.21
N GLN A 116 -1.62 14.75 10.23
CA GLN A 116 -2.62 15.76 10.62
C GLN A 116 -2.59 17.01 9.74
N ASN A 117 -1.54 17.23 8.95
CA ASN A 117 -1.46 18.41 8.12
C ASN A 117 -1.47 18.07 6.63
N GLU A 118 -1.96 19.02 5.84
CA GLU A 118 -2.09 18.86 4.40
C GLU A 118 -0.75 18.74 3.69
N ILE A 119 0.28 19.41 4.22
CA ILE A 119 1.61 19.41 3.62
C ILE A 119 2.17 17.98 3.60
N ASP A 120 2.05 17.25 4.70
CA ASP A 120 2.55 15.89 4.78
C ASP A 120 1.75 14.94 3.91
N ASN A 121 0.43 15.12 3.84
CA ASN A 121 -0.40 14.33 2.95
C ASN A 121 -0.06 14.60 1.48
N GLN A 122 0.20 15.84 1.13
CA GLN A 122 0.60 16.20 -0.23
C GLN A 122 1.98 15.63 -0.57
N LYS A 123 2.91 15.66 0.37
CA LYS A 123 4.23 15.04 0.18
C LYS A 123 4.11 13.56 -0.09
N THR A 124 3.22 12.88 0.62
CA THR A 124 2.98 11.45 0.43
C THR A 124 2.46 11.16 -0.98
N ILE A 125 1.47 11.92 -1.43
CA ILE A 125 0.92 11.77 -2.79
C ILE A 125 2.01 12.03 -3.84
N ASN A 126 2.81 13.08 -3.65
CA ASN A 126 3.88 13.43 -4.59
C ASN A 126 4.94 12.32 -4.65
N ALA A 127 5.34 11.80 -3.48
CA ALA A 127 6.33 10.73 -3.41
C ALA A 127 5.82 9.46 -4.11
N ILE A 128 4.57 9.09 -3.88
CA ILE A 128 3.97 7.94 -4.55
C ILE A 128 3.94 8.15 -6.06
N ASN A 129 3.50 9.34 -6.50
CA ASN A 129 3.45 9.65 -7.92
C ASN A 129 4.83 9.55 -8.58
N ASN A 130 5.86 10.02 -7.89
CA ASN A 130 7.24 9.95 -8.41
C ASN A 130 7.76 8.52 -8.53
N ASN A 131 7.18 7.59 -7.81
CA ASN A 131 7.54 6.18 -7.88
C ASN A 131 6.64 5.35 -8.80
N LEU A 132 5.67 5.97 -9.44
CA LEU A 132 4.82 5.28 -10.41
C LEU A 132 5.31 5.53 -11.84
N LYS A 133 5.20 4.50 -12.66
CA LYS A 133 5.41 4.64 -14.11
C LYS A 133 4.29 5.47 -14.70
N ILE A 134 4.52 6.04 -15.88
CA ILE A 134 3.47 6.70 -16.65
C ILE A 134 2.36 5.67 -16.90
N GLY A 135 1.13 6.02 -16.56
CA GLY A 135 0.01 5.08 -16.64
C GLY A 135 -0.13 4.17 -15.42
N GLY A 136 0.75 4.32 -14.45
CA GLY A 136 0.66 3.57 -13.20
C GLY A 136 -0.56 3.97 -12.38
N VAL A 137 -0.97 3.08 -11.47
CA VAL A 137 -2.22 3.23 -10.71
C VAL A 137 -1.91 3.25 -9.22
N LEU A 138 -2.51 4.20 -8.51
CA LEU A 138 -2.50 4.23 -7.05
C LEU A 138 -3.84 3.70 -6.54
N ILE A 139 -3.78 2.69 -5.70
CA ILE A 139 -4.97 2.11 -5.04
C ILE A 139 -4.95 2.51 -3.58
N LEU A 140 -5.94 3.28 -3.18
CA LEU A 140 -6.13 3.67 -1.79
C LEU A 140 -7.33 2.92 -1.24
N ASP A 141 -7.13 2.27 -0.11
CA ASP A 141 -8.21 1.60 0.60
C ASP A 141 -8.40 2.29 1.95
N PHE A 142 -9.51 2.98 2.08
CA PHE A 142 -9.87 3.70 3.29
C PHE A 142 -10.76 2.86 4.21
N MET A 143 -11.14 1.72 3.74
CA MET A 143 -12.05 0.83 4.44
C MET A 143 -11.33 -0.44 4.84
#